data_adb18ac2f31eac28d8bb9ca2d3e7010d
#
_entry.id   adb18ac2f31eac28d8bb9ca2d3e7010d
#
_cell.length_a   1.000
_cell.length_b   1.000
_cell.length_c   1.000
_cell.angle_alpha   90.00
_cell.angle_beta   90.00
_cell.angle_gamma   90.00
#
_symmetry.space_group_name_H-M   'P 1'
#
loop_
_entity.id
_entity.type
_entity.pdbx_description
1 polymer ?
#
loop_
_entity_poly.entity_id
_entity_poly.type
_entity_poly.pdbx_seq_one_letter_code
_entity_poly.pdbx_strand_id
1 'polypeptide(L)'
;MEINFDAVYYEPDILNYELGKMLYQKYRTLPWIEIKSHNRIQDLSSSENRAFPKLKQHLIIGIRKTHKYVENHKISDWLVPYTSSGCRAMCLYCYLVCNYNKCSYLRLFVNREQMMEKLLKADAAASKPQTFEIGSNSDLVLENTITGNLPWTIELFARSGRGFLTFPTKFDMVHPLLNLDHKGKTIFRMSVNPSDVIKQVELGTSPLDMRIQALNDMAEAGYRVGLLIAPIILLLGWKKMYSELIERLADELSEKVKHTGLIEIIFMTYSFVHKAINAEAFPGAVQIYDKDLMTGRGRGKYCYRIEARNEAEIFLRQELEHQLGNMRILYIS
;
A
#
# COMPACT_ATOMS: atom_id res chain seq x y z
N MET A 1 10.40 -9.47 10.22
CA MET A 1 9.64 -10.64 9.69
C MET A 1 10.34 -11.12 8.43
N GLU A 2 10.82 -12.35 8.40
CA GLU A 2 11.39 -12.93 7.18
C GLU A 2 10.25 -13.42 6.29
N ILE A 3 10.23 -12.96 5.03
CA ILE A 3 9.18 -13.34 4.09
C ILE A 3 9.62 -14.59 3.34
N ASN A 4 8.96 -15.71 3.61
CA ASN A 4 9.20 -16.97 2.92
C ASN A 4 8.32 -17.09 1.68
N PHE A 5 8.89 -17.61 0.61
CA PHE A 5 8.21 -17.94 -0.64
C PHE A 5 8.34 -19.44 -0.94
N ASP A 6 7.34 -19.99 -1.63
CA ASP A 6 7.35 -21.39 -2.07
C ASP A 6 8.12 -21.56 -3.38
N ALA A 7 8.06 -20.56 -4.26
CA ALA A 7 8.74 -20.57 -5.57
C ALA A 7 8.93 -19.13 -6.09
N VAL A 8 9.93 -19.00 -6.98
CA VAL A 8 10.23 -17.76 -7.70
C VAL A 8 9.96 -17.97 -9.19
N TYR A 9 9.09 -17.14 -9.77
CA TYR A 9 8.86 -17.07 -11.21
C TYR A 9 9.64 -15.88 -11.77
N TYR A 10 10.44 -16.09 -12.83
CA TYR A 10 11.35 -15.05 -13.29
C TYR A 10 11.46 -14.95 -14.80
N GLU A 11 11.61 -13.73 -15.32
CA GLU A 11 12.00 -13.46 -16.69
C GLU A 11 13.53 -13.62 -16.81
N PRO A 12 14.08 -14.34 -17.82
CA PRO A 12 15.52 -14.65 -17.90
C PRO A 12 16.43 -13.40 -17.85
N ASP A 13 16.00 -12.34 -18.50
CA ASP A 13 16.77 -11.08 -18.60
C ASP A 13 17.01 -10.37 -17.26
N ILE A 14 16.34 -10.79 -16.17
CA ILE A 14 16.57 -10.19 -14.85
C ILE A 14 18.00 -10.36 -14.35
N LEU A 15 18.68 -11.42 -14.81
CA LEU A 15 20.07 -11.72 -14.43
C LEU A 15 21.08 -10.73 -15.05
N ASN A 16 20.65 -9.89 -15.98
CA ASN A 16 21.46 -8.77 -16.50
C ASN A 16 21.47 -7.55 -15.53
N TYR A 17 20.68 -7.58 -14.46
CA TYR A 17 20.59 -6.51 -13.46
C TYR A 17 21.17 -6.94 -12.13
N GLU A 18 21.86 -6.03 -11.43
CA GLU A 18 22.48 -6.33 -10.13
C GLU A 18 21.44 -6.76 -9.09
N LEU A 19 20.27 -6.10 -9.06
CA LEU A 19 19.18 -6.51 -8.17
C LEU A 19 18.67 -7.92 -8.50
N GLY A 20 18.60 -8.28 -9.78
CA GLY A 20 18.22 -9.63 -10.20
C GLY A 20 19.20 -10.69 -9.74
N LYS A 21 20.51 -10.44 -9.88
CA LYS A 21 21.58 -11.33 -9.38
C LYS A 21 21.51 -11.47 -7.85
N MET A 22 21.30 -10.38 -7.13
CA MET A 22 21.17 -10.37 -5.67
C MET A 22 19.97 -11.22 -5.22
N LEU A 23 18.81 -11.05 -5.86
CA LEU A 23 17.61 -11.83 -5.57
C LEU A 23 17.80 -13.32 -5.89
N TYR A 24 18.50 -13.64 -7.00
CA TYR A 24 18.84 -15.02 -7.34
C TYR A 24 19.69 -15.68 -6.25
N GLN A 25 20.71 -15.01 -5.75
CA GLN A 25 21.54 -15.51 -4.66
C GLN A 25 20.76 -15.66 -3.35
N LYS A 26 19.92 -14.65 -3.01
CA LYS A 26 19.11 -14.65 -1.79
C LYS A 26 18.14 -15.83 -1.72
N TYR A 27 17.53 -16.19 -2.84
CA TYR A 27 16.50 -17.23 -2.92
C TYR A 27 16.96 -18.48 -3.69
N ARG A 28 18.27 -18.72 -3.83
CA ARG A 28 18.85 -19.82 -4.62
C ARG A 28 18.38 -21.23 -4.21
N THR A 29 17.89 -21.40 -2.99
CA THR A 29 17.40 -22.68 -2.46
C THR A 29 15.94 -22.96 -2.84
N LEU A 30 15.21 -21.97 -3.36
CA LEU A 30 13.84 -22.14 -3.79
C LEU A 30 13.78 -22.66 -5.24
N PRO A 31 12.68 -23.27 -5.67
CA PRO A 31 12.40 -23.53 -7.08
C PRO A 31 12.34 -22.23 -7.89
N TRP A 32 13.14 -22.12 -8.95
CA TRP A 32 13.14 -21.04 -9.91
C TRP A 32 12.48 -21.49 -11.20
N ILE A 33 11.37 -20.85 -11.59
CA ILE A 33 10.53 -21.20 -12.72
C ILE A 33 10.62 -20.08 -13.75
N GLU A 34 11.19 -20.40 -14.92
CA GLU A 34 11.31 -19.43 -16.00
C GLU A 34 9.95 -19.11 -16.61
N ILE A 35 9.68 -17.82 -16.86
CA ILE A 35 8.47 -17.32 -17.49
C ILE A 35 8.80 -16.36 -18.64
N LYS A 36 7.94 -16.35 -19.66
CA LYS A 36 8.08 -15.41 -20.79
C LYS A 36 7.69 -13.98 -20.42
N SER A 37 6.78 -13.81 -19.47
CA SER A 37 6.30 -12.49 -19.06
C SER A 37 5.66 -12.54 -17.67
N HIS A 38 6.07 -11.59 -16.82
CA HIS A 38 5.47 -11.34 -15.51
C HIS A 38 4.00 -10.86 -15.58
N ASN A 39 3.51 -10.45 -16.76
CA ASN A 39 2.15 -9.98 -16.92
C ASN A 39 1.11 -11.10 -17.04
N ARG A 40 1.54 -12.28 -17.52
CA ARG A 40 0.66 -13.42 -17.71
C ARG A 40 1.42 -14.72 -17.42
N ILE A 41 1.10 -15.32 -16.27
CA ILE A 41 1.63 -16.61 -15.84
C ILE A 41 0.47 -17.60 -15.87
N GLN A 42 0.42 -18.45 -16.89
CA GLN A 42 -0.72 -19.32 -17.17
C GLN A 42 -1.00 -20.27 -16.01
N ASP A 43 0.03 -20.88 -15.45
CA ASP A 43 -0.08 -21.85 -14.34
C ASP A 43 -0.70 -21.23 -13.08
N LEU A 44 -0.44 -19.93 -12.82
CA LEU A 44 -1.00 -19.22 -11.69
C LEU A 44 -2.40 -18.68 -11.98
N SER A 45 -2.65 -18.22 -13.20
CA SER A 45 -3.92 -17.57 -13.59
C SER A 45 -5.08 -18.54 -13.73
N SER A 46 -4.82 -19.82 -13.98
CA SER A 46 -5.84 -20.88 -14.09
C SER A 46 -6.28 -21.45 -12.73
N SER A 47 -5.63 -21.06 -11.64
CA SER A 47 -5.93 -21.56 -10.31
C SER A 47 -7.33 -21.14 -9.83
N GLU A 48 -7.97 -22.00 -9.04
CA GLU A 48 -9.25 -21.72 -8.38
C GLU A 48 -9.11 -20.64 -7.29
N ASN A 49 -10.19 -19.95 -6.95
CA ASN A 49 -10.16 -18.90 -5.93
C ASN A 49 -9.68 -19.40 -4.56
N ARG A 50 -10.00 -20.65 -4.18
CA ARG A 50 -9.52 -21.25 -2.92
C ARG A 50 -8.01 -21.34 -2.81
N ALA A 51 -7.28 -21.33 -3.94
CA ALA A 51 -5.81 -21.33 -3.97
C ALA A 51 -5.20 -19.95 -3.68
N PHE A 52 -6.00 -18.88 -3.55
CA PHE A 52 -5.52 -17.51 -3.37
C PHE A 52 -4.44 -17.36 -2.28
N PRO A 53 -4.59 -17.91 -1.04
CA PRO A 53 -3.54 -17.80 -0.04
C PRO A 53 -2.22 -18.45 -0.46
N LYS A 54 -2.29 -19.59 -1.16
CA LYS A 54 -1.09 -20.28 -1.69
C LYS A 54 -0.43 -19.47 -2.81
N LEU A 55 -1.21 -18.87 -3.71
CA LEU A 55 -0.68 -18.03 -4.78
C LEU A 55 0.08 -16.81 -4.25
N LYS A 56 -0.30 -16.28 -3.07
CA LYS A 56 0.44 -15.23 -2.38
C LYS A 56 1.83 -15.65 -1.88
N GLN A 57 2.13 -16.95 -1.85
CA GLN A 57 3.44 -17.48 -1.47
C GLN A 57 4.44 -17.46 -2.65
N HIS A 58 4.03 -17.06 -3.84
CA HIS A 58 4.92 -16.98 -5.00
C HIS A 58 5.48 -15.57 -5.18
N LEU A 59 6.77 -15.50 -5.48
CA LEU A 59 7.48 -14.28 -5.86
C LEU A 59 7.65 -14.24 -7.36
N ILE A 60 7.27 -13.13 -7.98
CA ILE A 60 7.47 -12.93 -9.41
C ILE A 60 8.54 -11.86 -9.62
N ILE A 61 9.53 -12.12 -10.45
CA ILE A 61 10.61 -11.17 -10.74
C ILE A 61 10.65 -10.91 -12.25
N GLY A 62 10.59 -9.65 -12.64
CA GLY A 62 10.56 -9.24 -14.03
C GLY A 62 11.20 -7.88 -14.28
N ILE A 63 11.04 -7.39 -15.50
CA ILE A 63 11.54 -6.10 -15.95
C ILE A 63 10.33 -5.22 -16.31
N ARG A 64 10.22 -4.05 -15.67
CA ARG A 64 9.14 -3.11 -15.98
C ARG A 64 9.44 -2.38 -17.29
N LYS A 65 8.60 -2.63 -18.29
CA LYS A 65 8.72 -2.01 -19.63
C LYS A 65 7.83 -0.76 -19.78
N THR A 66 6.72 -0.69 -19.02
CA THR A 66 5.74 0.40 -19.12
C THR A 66 5.82 1.32 -17.90
N HIS A 67 5.93 2.63 -18.14
CA HIS A 67 6.08 3.66 -17.13
C HIS A 67 5.08 4.81 -17.36
N LYS A 68 3.81 4.47 -17.53
CA LYS A 68 2.77 5.50 -17.71
C LYS A 68 2.42 6.07 -16.34
N TYR A 69 2.73 7.34 -16.13
CA TYR A 69 2.29 8.09 -14.96
C TYR A 69 0.82 8.49 -15.12
N VAL A 70 0.10 8.50 -14.02
CA VAL A 70 -1.31 8.87 -13.98
C VAL A 70 -1.45 10.11 -13.09
N GLU A 71 -2.11 11.14 -13.58
CA GLU A 71 -2.40 12.34 -12.80
C GLU A 71 -3.20 11.99 -11.55
N ASN A 72 -2.87 12.65 -10.46
CA ASN A 72 -3.55 12.55 -9.18
C ASN A 72 -3.72 13.95 -8.59
N HIS A 73 -4.84 14.18 -7.93
CA HIS A 73 -5.19 15.49 -7.36
C HIS A 73 -5.47 15.39 -5.86
N LYS A 74 -4.86 14.40 -5.20
CA LYS A 74 -4.95 14.16 -3.76
C LYS A 74 -3.67 14.65 -3.08
N ILE A 75 -2.97 13.77 -2.40
CA ILE A 75 -1.69 14.12 -1.76
C ILE A 75 -0.52 14.19 -2.73
N SER A 76 -0.64 13.55 -3.89
CA SER A 76 0.38 13.56 -4.94
C SER A 76 -0.15 14.15 -6.23
N ASP A 77 0.75 14.67 -7.07
CA ASP A 77 0.41 15.11 -8.43
C ASP A 77 0.38 13.92 -9.40
N TRP A 78 1.19 12.88 -9.12
CA TRP A 78 1.34 11.72 -10.00
C TRP A 78 1.35 10.39 -9.25
N LEU A 79 0.61 9.41 -9.78
CA LEU A 79 0.77 7.99 -9.43
C LEU A 79 1.80 7.37 -10.37
N VAL A 80 2.87 6.85 -9.79
CA VAL A 80 4.03 6.36 -10.53
C VAL A 80 4.18 4.85 -10.36
N PRO A 81 4.11 4.06 -11.45
CA PRO A 81 4.48 2.65 -11.39
C PRO A 81 5.97 2.52 -11.07
N TYR A 82 6.29 1.83 -9.98
CA TYR A 82 7.66 1.76 -9.47
C TYR A 82 8.16 0.31 -9.34
N THR A 83 9.07 0.05 -8.43
CA THR A 83 9.86 -1.19 -8.29
C THR A 83 9.05 -2.44 -8.00
N SER A 84 7.78 -2.32 -7.62
CA SER A 84 6.92 -3.47 -7.41
C SER A 84 5.46 -3.25 -7.82
N SER A 85 4.71 -4.34 -7.84
CA SER A 85 3.25 -4.34 -7.91
C SER A 85 2.68 -5.59 -7.25
N GLY A 86 1.46 -5.47 -6.73
CA GLY A 86 0.90 -6.51 -5.88
C GLY A 86 1.45 -6.42 -4.45
N CYS A 87 1.01 -7.32 -3.60
CA CYS A 87 1.39 -7.34 -2.19
C CYS A 87 1.26 -8.74 -1.62
N ARG A 88 2.04 -9.06 -0.58
CA ARG A 88 1.98 -10.33 0.13
C ARG A 88 0.79 -10.43 1.09
N ALA A 89 0.29 -9.30 1.58
CA ALA A 89 -0.90 -9.26 2.43
C ALA A 89 -2.16 -9.74 1.70
N MET A 90 -3.14 -10.18 2.47
CA MET A 90 -4.38 -10.77 1.98
C MET A 90 -5.61 -9.97 2.45
N CYS A 91 -5.53 -8.63 2.38
CA CYS A 91 -6.65 -7.77 2.75
C CYS A 91 -7.90 -8.12 1.95
N LEU A 92 -9.03 -8.35 2.64
CA LEU A 92 -10.28 -8.84 2.03
C LEU A 92 -10.96 -7.84 1.07
N TYR A 93 -10.48 -6.62 1.00
CA TYR A 93 -10.97 -5.54 0.11
C TYR A 93 -9.98 -5.15 -0.99
N CYS A 94 -8.84 -5.81 -1.11
CA CYS A 94 -7.71 -5.35 -1.91
C CYS A 94 -8.05 -5.15 -3.38
N TYR A 95 -8.08 -3.90 -3.86
CA TYR A 95 -8.41 -3.57 -5.25
C TYR A 95 -7.39 -4.09 -6.28
N LEU A 96 -6.16 -4.37 -5.85
CA LEU A 96 -5.11 -4.88 -6.73
C LEU A 96 -5.46 -6.24 -7.34
N VAL A 97 -6.28 -7.03 -6.65
CA VAL A 97 -6.77 -8.33 -7.15
C VAL A 97 -7.53 -8.19 -8.47
N CYS A 98 -8.26 -7.09 -8.66
CA CYS A 98 -9.01 -6.83 -9.89
C CYS A 98 -8.10 -6.55 -11.10
N ASN A 99 -6.86 -6.13 -10.85
CA ASN A 99 -5.94 -5.71 -11.89
C ASN A 99 -4.96 -6.80 -12.31
N TYR A 100 -4.83 -7.91 -11.53
CA TYR A 100 -3.76 -8.89 -11.68
C TYR A 100 -4.25 -10.34 -11.63
N ASN A 101 -5.02 -10.78 -12.62
CA ASN A 101 -5.37 -12.19 -12.80
C ASN A 101 -5.88 -12.88 -11.53
N LYS A 102 -6.81 -12.25 -10.81
CA LYS A 102 -7.42 -12.72 -9.56
C LYS A 102 -6.46 -12.84 -8.35
N CYS A 103 -5.16 -12.74 -8.53
CA CYS A 103 -4.20 -12.75 -7.44
C CYS A 103 -3.18 -11.62 -7.61
N SER A 104 -3.16 -10.71 -6.63
CA SER A 104 -2.16 -9.65 -6.58
C SER A 104 -0.89 -10.12 -5.87
N TYR A 105 -0.29 -11.25 -6.33
CA TYR A 105 1.00 -11.69 -5.82
C TYR A 105 2.06 -10.61 -5.98
N LEU A 106 3.10 -10.67 -5.15
CA LEU A 106 4.17 -9.68 -5.20
C LEU A 106 5.00 -9.88 -6.48
N ARG A 107 5.08 -8.84 -7.30
CA ARG A 107 5.97 -8.76 -8.46
C ARG A 107 7.02 -7.68 -8.22
N LEU A 108 8.28 -8.06 -8.35
CA LEU A 108 9.42 -7.17 -8.23
C LEU A 108 9.99 -6.86 -9.63
N PHE A 109 10.43 -5.63 -9.83
CA PHE A 109 11.02 -5.18 -11.07
C PHE A 109 12.47 -4.75 -10.83
N VAL A 110 13.40 -5.43 -11.49
CA VAL A 110 14.83 -5.30 -11.21
C VAL A 110 15.50 -4.08 -11.83
N ASN A 111 14.85 -3.41 -12.77
CA ASN A 111 15.39 -2.25 -13.50
C ASN A 111 15.11 -0.90 -12.80
N ARG A 112 15.39 -0.83 -11.50
CA ARG A 112 15.10 0.34 -10.65
C ARG A 112 15.82 1.61 -11.10
N GLU A 113 17.03 1.49 -11.64
CA GLU A 113 17.83 2.61 -12.15
C GLU A 113 17.13 3.31 -13.33
N GLN A 114 16.58 2.53 -14.26
CA GLN A 114 15.79 3.05 -15.39
C GLN A 114 14.50 3.75 -14.92
N MET A 115 13.87 3.23 -13.88
CA MET A 115 12.65 3.85 -13.30
C MET A 115 12.99 5.16 -12.60
N MET A 116 14.07 5.21 -11.83
CA MET A 116 14.53 6.42 -11.17
C MET A 116 14.96 7.49 -12.20
N GLU A 117 15.69 7.11 -13.24
CA GLU A 117 16.08 8.05 -14.31
C GLU A 117 14.84 8.71 -14.96
N LYS A 118 13.80 7.92 -15.25
CA LYS A 118 12.54 8.45 -15.79
C LYS A 118 11.83 9.36 -14.81
N LEU A 119 11.84 9.02 -13.52
CA LEU A 119 11.24 9.83 -12.48
C LEU A 119 11.94 11.18 -12.36
N LEU A 120 13.27 11.18 -12.31
CA LEU A 120 14.07 12.40 -12.24
C LEU A 120 13.93 13.28 -13.50
N LYS A 121 13.81 12.66 -14.69
CA LYS A 121 13.51 13.40 -15.93
C LYS A 121 12.13 14.07 -15.88
N ALA A 122 11.10 13.37 -15.37
CA ALA A 122 9.77 13.93 -15.22
C ALA A 122 9.76 15.08 -14.21
N ASP A 123 10.44 14.93 -13.08
CA ASP A 123 10.58 15.98 -12.06
C ASP A 123 11.32 17.21 -12.58
N ALA A 124 12.42 17.01 -13.31
CA ALA A 124 13.21 18.11 -13.90
C ALA A 124 12.44 18.88 -14.97
N ALA A 125 11.58 18.20 -15.74
CA ALA A 125 10.76 18.81 -16.79
C ALA A 125 9.57 19.61 -16.25
N ALA A 126 9.17 19.39 -15.00
CA ALA A 126 8.04 20.09 -14.40
C ALA A 126 8.34 21.56 -14.13
N SER A 127 7.35 22.45 -14.33
CA SER A 127 7.50 23.89 -14.08
C SER A 127 7.67 24.24 -12.60
N LYS A 128 7.11 23.40 -11.71
CA LYS A 128 7.19 23.51 -10.24
C LYS A 128 7.49 22.14 -9.62
N PRO A 129 8.04 22.09 -8.38
CA PRO A 129 8.20 20.83 -7.66
C PRO A 129 6.91 20.01 -7.62
N GLN A 130 6.98 18.73 -7.96
CA GLN A 130 5.84 17.81 -8.02
C GLN A 130 5.98 16.75 -6.92
N THR A 131 4.85 16.18 -6.51
CA THR A 131 4.83 15.04 -5.59
C THR A 131 4.48 13.76 -6.37
N PHE A 132 5.35 12.77 -6.28
CA PHE A 132 5.23 11.48 -6.97
C PHE A 132 4.89 10.37 -5.97
N GLU A 133 3.73 9.73 -6.14
CA GLU A 133 3.36 8.55 -5.35
C GLU A 133 3.89 7.29 -6.00
N ILE A 134 4.88 6.66 -5.36
CA ILE A 134 5.59 5.49 -5.88
C ILE A 134 5.08 4.14 -5.34
N GLY A 135 4.14 4.13 -4.42
CA GLY A 135 3.62 2.94 -3.72
C GLY A 135 2.16 2.58 -4.00
N SER A 136 1.49 3.23 -4.97
CA SER A 136 0.05 3.02 -5.22
C SER A 136 -0.34 1.60 -5.65
N ASN A 137 0.58 0.84 -6.25
CA ASN A 137 0.32 -0.51 -6.76
C ASN A 137 0.94 -1.64 -5.92
N SER A 138 1.55 -1.32 -4.79
CA SER A 138 2.20 -2.28 -3.88
C SER A 138 2.37 -1.66 -2.50
N ASP A 139 3.06 -2.39 -1.61
CA ASP A 139 3.56 -1.82 -0.37
C ASP A 139 5.10 -1.82 -0.40
N LEU A 140 5.71 -0.64 -0.46
CA LEU A 140 7.15 -0.50 -0.63
C LEU A 140 7.93 -0.76 0.66
N VAL A 141 7.33 -0.60 1.84
CA VAL A 141 7.96 -0.98 3.12
C VAL A 141 8.08 -2.49 3.20
N LEU A 142 7.03 -3.21 2.80
CA LEU A 142 7.10 -4.66 2.67
C LEU A 142 8.13 -5.10 1.62
N GLU A 143 8.12 -4.50 0.43
CA GLU A 143 9.10 -4.79 -0.63
C GLU A 143 10.53 -4.58 -0.14
N ASN A 144 10.77 -3.53 0.62
CA ASN A 144 12.10 -3.16 1.11
C ASN A 144 12.75 -4.26 1.94
N THR A 145 12.00 -5.09 2.65
CA THR A 145 12.53 -6.25 3.40
C THR A 145 13.16 -7.31 2.49
N ILE A 146 12.78 -7.30 1.21
CA ILE A 146 13.27 -8.24 0.20
C ILE A 146 14.42 -7.63 -0.60
N THR A 147 14.27 -6.38 -1.04
CA THR A 147 15.10 -5.74 -2.06
C THR A 147 16.09 -4.71 -1.53
N GLY A 148 15.81 -4.08 -0.39
CA GLY A 148 16.57 -2.91 0.08
C GLY A 148 16.46 -1.68 -0.84
N ASN A 149 15.42 -1.61 -1.69
CA ASN A 149 15.28 -0.54 -2.69
C ASN A 149 14.89 0.81 -2.11
N LEU A 150 14.16 0.83 -1.01
CA LEU A 150 13.54 2.06 -0.51
C LEU A 150 14.57 3.07 0.03
N PRO A 151 15.58 2.68 0.83
CA PRO A 151 16.68 3.57 1.22
C PRO A 151 17.40 4.17 0.01
N TRP A 152 17.81 3.34 -0.94
CA TRP A 152 18.45 3.78 -2.18
C TRP A 152 17.58 4.79 -2.96
N THR A 153 16.28 4.53 -3.06
CA THR A 153 15.32 5.41 -3.73
C THR A 153 15.23 6.78 -3.05
N ILE A 154 15.05 6.77 -1.72
CA ILE A 154 14.89 8.00 -0.92
C ILE A 154 16.12 8.87 -1.02
N GLU A 155 17.31 8.31 -0.79
CA GLU A 155 18.55 9.09 -0.81
C GLU A 155 18.92 9.60 -2.21
N LEU A 156 18.74 8.78 -3.26
CA LEU A 156 19.04 9.21 -4.62
C LEU A 156 18.09 10.33 -5.07
N PHE A 157 16.78 10.21 -4.77
CA PHE A 157 15.84 11.27 -5.09
C PHE A 157 16.08 12.51 -4.23
N ALA A 158 16.45 12.39 -2.96
CA ALA A 158 16.76 13.50 -2.10
C ALA A 158 17.94 14.35 -2.63
N ARG A 159 18.94 13.71 -3.25
CA ARG A 159 20.10 14.39 -3.85
C ARG A 159 19.80 15.01 -5.22
N SER A 160 19.02 14.34 -6.03
CA SER A 160 18.89 14.62 -7.47
C SER A 160 17.53 15.21 -7.87
N GLY A 161 16.46 14.93 -7.11
CA GLY A 161 15.12 15.41 -7.40
C GLY A 161 14.88 16.84 -6.87
N ARG A 162 13.90 17.53 -7.46
CA ARG A 162 13.41 18.87 -7.04
C ARG A 162 12.14 18.76 -6.20
N GLY A 163 11.28 17.80 -6.53
CA GLY A 163 9.99 17.57 -5.91
C GLY A 163 10.04 16.66 -4.68
N PHE A 164 8.96 15.91 -4.49
CA PHE A 164 8.75 15.03 -3.32
C PHE A 164 8.36 13.63 -3.74
N LEU A 165 8.80 12.65 -2.97
CA LEU A 165 8.28 11.28 -3.02
C LEU A 165 7.20 11.08 -1.97
N THR A 166 6.23 10.21 -2.24
CA THR A 166 5.31 9.73 -1.23
C THR A 166 4.93 8.27 -1.47
N PHE A 167 4.68 7.55 -0.40
CA PHE A 167 4.17 6.17 -0.44
C PHE A 167 3.34 5.86 0.82
N PRO A 168 2.21 5.17 0.67
CA PRO A 168 1.44 4.63 1.79
C PRO A 168 1.97 3.25 2.17
N THR A 169 1.81 2.87 3.45
CA THR A 169 2.10 1.52 3.92
C THR A 169 1.13 1.06 5.02
N LYS A 170 1.01 -0.26 5.18
CA LYS A 170 0.35 -0.95 6.30
C LYS A 170 1.34 -1.77 7.13
N PHE A 171 2.64 -1.51 6.96
CA PHE A 171 3.72 -2.25 7.62
C PHE A 171 4.63 -1.34 8.42
N ASP A 172 5.13 -1.88 9.52
CA ASP A 172 5.94 -1.18 10.53
C ASP A 172 7.46 -1.30 10.31
N MET A 173 7.94 -2.04 9.29
CA MET A 173 9.35 -2.31 9.09
C MET A 173 10.12 -1.10 8.56
N VAL A 174 10.03 0.04 9.26
CA VAL A 174 10.61 1.34 8.86
C VAL A 174 12.04 1.57 9.36
N HIS A 175 12.55 0.73 10.25
CA HIS A 175 13.88 0.91 10.87
C HIS A 175 15.00 1.22 9.85
N PRO A 176 15.07 0.59 8.65
CA PRO A 176 16.10 0.93 7.66
C PRO A 176 15.99 2.35 7.07
N LEU A 177 14.90 3.07 7.35
CA LEU A 177 14.63 4.39 6.81
C LEU A 177 14.95 5.53 7.78
N LEU A 178 15.11 5.24 9.08
CA LEU A 178 15.17 6.27 10.13
C LEU A 178 16.39 7.18 10.06
N ASN A 179 17.53 6.68 9.53
CA ASN A 179 18.80 7.41 9.52
C ASN A 179 19.22 7.87 8.11
N LEU A 180 18.29 7.97 7.17
CA LEU A 180 18.60 8.38 5.79
C LEU A 180 18.68 9.90 5.64
N ASP A 181 19.57 10.37 4.74
CA ASP A 181 19.60 11.76 4.32
C ASP A 181 18.50 12.04 3.27
N HIS A 182 17.25 12.07 3.73
CA HIS A 182 16.06 12.28 2.89
C HIS A 182 15.76 13.75 2.57
N LYS A 183 16.46 14.71 3.19
CA LYS A 183 16.35 16.19 2.98
C LYS A 183 14.91 16.72 3.03
N GLY A 184 14.03 16.09 3.79
CA GLY A 184 12.62 16.45 3.86
C GLY A 184 11.80 16.22 2.57
N LYS A 185 12.37 15.52 1.57
CA LYS A 185 11.73 15.29 0.26
C LYS A 185 10.89 14.02 0.19
N THR A 186 10.69 13.34 1.29
CA THR A 186 9.84 12.14 1.35
C THR A 186 8.71 12.35 2.33
N ILE A 187 7.50 12.01 1.91
CA ILE A 187 6.27 12.02 2.71
C ILE A 187 5.90 10.57 3.01
N PHE A 188 6.05 10.16 4.25
CA PHE A 188 5.66 8.83 4.71
C PHE A 188 4.19 8.82 5.13
N ARG A 189 3.42 7.85 4.65
CA ARG A 189 1.99 7.75 4.99
C ARG A 189 1.66 6.40 5.59
N MET A 190 1.22 6.40 6.85
CA MET A 190 0.80 5.18 7.54
C MET A 190 -0.70 4.99 7.44
N SER A 191 -1.11 3.85 6.90
CA SER A 191 -2.52 3.46 6.89
C SER A 191 -2.91 2.82 8.21
N VAL A 192 -3.98 3.30 8.82
CA VAL A 192 -4.54 2.78 10.07
C VAL A 192 -6.00 2.40 9.92
N ASN A 193 -6.44 1.49 10.76
CA ASN A 193 -7.84 1.07 10.92
C ASN A 193 -8.06 0.59 12.36
N PRO A 194 -9.32 0.47 12.83
CA PRO A 194 -9.61 -0.18 14.11
C PRO A 194 -8.92 -1.54 14.24
N SER A 195 -8.44 -1.88 15.43
CA SER A 195 -7.70 -3.12 15.67
C SER A 195 -8.46 -4.36 15.20
N ASP A 196 -9.78 -4.38 15.38
CA ASP A 196 -10.62 -5.49 14.91
C ASP A 196 -10.69 -5.57 13.38
N VAL A 197 -10.74 -4.41 12.69
CA VAL A 197 -10.67 -4.37 11.22
C VAL A 197 -9.32 -4.87 10.74
N ILE A 198 -8.21 -4.45 11.38
CA ILE A 198 -6.88 -4.94 11.02
C ILE A 198 -6.81 -6.46 11.17
N LYS A 199 -7.24 -6.97 12.31
CA LYS A 199 -7.20 -8.41 12.63
C LYS A 199 -8.07 -9.26 11.71
N GLN A 200 -9.28 -8.80 11.39
CA GLN A 200 -10.28 -9.61 10.67
C GLN A 200 -10.30 -9.38 9.16
N VAL A 201 -9.83 -8.22 8.68
CA VAL A 201 -9.97 -7.80 7.29
C VAL A 201 -8.62 -7.52 6.61
N GLU A 202 -7.64 -6.98 7.33
CA GLU A 202 -6.32 -6.64 6.77
C GLU A 202 -5.28 -7.75 7.01
N LEU A 203 -5.64 -8.97 6.62
CA LEU A 203 -4.87 -10.18 6.91
C LEU A 203 -3.41 -10.09 6.44
N GLY A 204 -2.48 -10.34 7.35
CA GLY A 204 -1.04 -10.35 7.07
C GLY A 204 -0.38 -8.96 7.02
N THR A 205 -1.03 -7.93 7.54
CA THR A 205 -0.44 -6.59 7.75
C THR A 205 -0.01 -6.40 9.21
N SER A 206 0.69 -5.32 9.51
CA SER A 206 1.14 -5.02 10.88
C SER A 206 -0.02 -4.62 11.80
N PRO A 207 0.01 -4.93 13.09
CA PRO A 207 -1.01 -4.51 14.06
C PRO A 207 -0.97 -2.98 14.29
N LEU A 208 -2.04 -2.43 14.87
CA LEU A 208 -2.23 -0.98 14.99
C LEU A 208 -1.15 -0.30 15.82
N ASP A 209 -0.79 -0.86 16.97
CA ASP A 209 0.26 -0.35 17.87
C ASP A 209 1.60 -0.19 17.14
N MET A 210 1.99 -1.20 16.36
CA MET A 210 3.22 -1.16 15.55
C MET A 210 3.15 -0.09 14.45
N ARG A 211 1.97 0.13 13.87
CA ARG A 211 1.78 1.19 12.85
C ARG A 211 1.88 2.59 13.46
N ILE A 212 1.31 2.80 14.65
CA ILE A 212 1.39 4.07 15.37
C ILE A 212 2.86 4.34 15.74
N GLN A 213 3.55 3.36 16.30
CA GLN A 213 4.96 3.49 16.64
C GLN A 213 5.81 3.83 15.40
N ALA A 214 5.63 3.12 14.28
CA ALA A 214 6.35 3.40 13.04
C ALA A 214 6.08 4.82 12.50
N LEU A 215 4.85 5.33 12.64
CA LEU A 215 4.53 6.70 12.24
C LEU A 215 5.25 7.73 13.13
N ASN A 216 5.28 7.50 14.45
CA ASN A 216 6.02 8.32 15.40
C ASN A 216 7.53 8.32 15.09
N ASP A 217 8.12 7.13 14.91
CA ASP A 217 9.54 6.99 14.59
C ASP A 217 9.93 7.74 13.31
N MET A 218 9.10 7.64 12.26
CA MET A 218 9.34 8.35 11.00
C MET A 218 9.22 9.87 11.18
N ALA A 219 8.28 10.34 11.97
CA ALA A 219 8.19 11.77 12.29
C ALA A 219 9.41 12.25 13.08
N GLU A 220 9.86 11.49 14.10
CA GLU A 220 11.06 11.82 14.86
C GLU A 220 12.32 11.81 14.00
N ALA A 221 12.41 10.90 13.03
CA ALA A 221 13.47 10.89 12.02
C ALA A 221 13.43 12.07 11.03
N GLY A 222 12.45 12.98 11.15
CA GLY A 222 12.36 14.21 10.37
C GLY A 222 11.58 14.08 9.04
N TYR A 223 10.93 12.96 8.80
CA TYR A 223 10.06 12.82 7.64
C TYR A 223 8.79 13.67 7.79
N ARG A 224 8.29 14.16 6.66
CA ARG A 224 6.90 14.61 6.59
C ARG A 224 6.00 13.38 6.67
N VAL A 225 4.93 13.45 7.47
CA VAL A 225 4.09 12.30 7.74
C VAL A 225 2.62 12.55 7.41
N GLY A 226 1.91 11.47 7.06
CA GLY A 226 0.47 11.47 6.84
C GLY A 226 -0.18 10.26 7.50
N LEU A 227 -1.35 10.48 8.07
CA LEU A 227 -2.23 9.46 8.64
C LEU A 227 -3.31 9.14 7.61
N LEU A 228 -3.37 7.89 7.19
CA LEU A 228 -4.33 7.43 6.20
C LEU A 228 -5.35 6.49 6.87
N ILE A 229 -6.54 7.00 7.22
CA ILE A 229 -7.63 6.16 7.74
C ILE A 229 -8.33 5.51 6.54
N ALA A 230 -7.84 4.33 6.13
CA ALA A 230 -8.22 3.73 4.84
C ALA A 230 -8.03 2.22 4.77
N PRO A 231 -9.05 1.54 4.21
CA PRO A 231 -10.37 2.10 3.90
C PRO A 231 -11.27 2.13 5.13
N ILE A 232 -12.22 3.07 5.16
CA ILE A 232 -13.33 3.03 6.13
C ILE A 232 -14.22 1.84 5.79
N ILE A 233 -14.48 0.98 6.79
CA ILE A 233 -15.31 -0.21 6.66
C ILE A 233 -16.42 -0.16 7.72
N LEU A 234 -17.66 -0.08 7.29
CA LEU A 234 -18.83 0.05 8.17
C LEU A 234 -19.33 -1.33 8.60
N LEU A 235 -18.56 -2.02 9.46
CA LEU A 235 -18.99 -3.26 10.10
C LEU A 235 -20.02 -2.96 11.21
N LEU A 236 -20.68 -4.00 11.71
CA LEU A 236 -21.57 -3.85 12.87
C LEU A 236 -20.80 -3.19 14.05
N GLY A 237 -21.34 -2.10 14.58
CA GLY A 237 -20.68 -1.35 15.67
C GLY A 237 -19.54 -0.42 15.22
N TRP A 238 -19.43 -0.10 13.95
CA TRP A 238 -18.37 0.71 13.37
C TRP A 238 -18.14 2.05 14.07
N LYS A 239 -19.17 2.73 14.56
CA LYS A 239 -19.02 4.00 15.29
C LYS A 239 -18.12 3.83 16.52
N LYS A 240 -18.40 2.83 17.34
CA LYS A 240 -17.58 2.52 18.52
C LYS A 240 -16.13 2.17 18.10
N MET A 241 -15.97 1.33 17.09
CA MET A 241 -14.64 0.94 16.62
C MET A 241 -13.79 2.13 16.14
N TYR A 242 -14.39 3.08 15.40
CA TYR A 242 -13.66 4.25 14.92
C TYR A 242 -13.47 5.31 16.03
N SER A 243 -14.40 5.43 17.00
CA SER A 243 -14.19 6.28 18.19
C SER A 243 -12.98 5.78 18.99
N GLU A 244 -12.92 4.48 19.30
CA GLU A 244 -11.78 3.84 19.98
C GLU A 244 -10.46 3.99 19.19
N LEU A 245 -10.50 3.89 17.87
CA LEU A 245 -9.32 4.17 17.02
C LEU A 245 -8.84 5.61 17.20
N ILE A 246 -9.74 6.58 17.09
CA ILE A 246 -9.39 8.00 17.13
C ILE A 246 -8.90 8.41 18.54
N GLU A 247 -9.51 7.88 19.60
CA GLU A 247 -9.03 8.03 20.97
C GLU A 247 -7.60 7.50 21.15
N ARG A 248 -7.33 6.28 20.69
CA ARG A 248 -5.96 5.74 20.70
C ARG A 248 -4.98 6.58 19.91
N LEU A 249 -5.37 7.09 18.74
CA LEU A 249 -4.52 7.97 17.94
C LEU A 249 -4.23 9.28 18.69
N ALA A 250 -5.22 9.83 19.38
CA ALA A 250 -5.02 11.03 20.20
C ALA A 250 -4.06 10.80 21.38
N ASP A 251 -4.11 9.63 21.99
CA ASP A 251 -3.23 9.28 23.12
C ASP A 251 -1.82 8.88 22.70
N GLU A 252 -1.68 8.06 21.62
CA GLU A 252 -0.45 7.37 21.27
C GLU A 252 0.39 8.08 20.19
N LEU A 253 -0.19 9.00 19.39
CA LEU A 253 0.59 9.78 18.43
C LEU A 253 1.47 10.82 19.14
N SER A 254 2.71 10.94 18.67
CA SER A 254 3.63 11.97 19.18
C SER A 254 3.12 13.38 18.84
N GLU A 255 3.47 14.38 19.68
CA GLU A 255 3.11 15.78 19.44
C GLU A 255 3.61 16.25 18.05
N LYS A 256 4.73 15.75 17.61
CA LYS A 256 5.27 16.05 16.28
C LYS A 256 4.35 15.62 15.16
N VAL A 257 3.79 14.39 15.25
CA VAL A 257 2.78 13.89 14.29
C VAL A 257 1.53 14.73 14.35
N LYS A 258 1.01 15.04 15.55
CA LYS A 258 -0.21 15.84 15.74
C LYS A 258 -0.09 17.26 15.16
N HIS A 259 1.09 17.87 15.24
CA HIS A 259 1.32 19.23 14.74
C HIS A 259 1.64 19.31 13.24
N THR A 260 2.28 18.30 12.67
CA THR A 260 2.77 18.35 11.28
C THR A 260 2.08 17.39 10.33
N GLY A 261 1.36 16.40 10.87
CA GLY A 261 0.70 15.35 10.10
C GLY A 261 -0.58 15.83 9.41
N LEU A 262 -0.91 15.15 8.31
CA LEU A 262 -2.16 15.35 7.57
C LEU A 262 -3.00 14.09 7.66
N ILE A 263 -4.31 14.23 7.67
CA ILE A 263 -5.25 13.11 7.68
C ILE A 263 -5.89 12.96 6.30
N GLU A 264 -5.85 11.74 5.78
CA GLU A 264 -6.55 11.30 4.58
C GLU A 264 -7.61 10.26 4.98
N ILE A 265 -8.83 10.37 4.46
CA ILE A 265 -9.90 9.41 4.73
C ILE A 265 -10.41 8.85 3.41
N ILE A 266 -10.42 7.52 3.29
CA ILE A 266 -10.88 6.84 2.07
C ILE A 266 -11.91 5.78 2.43
N PHE A 267 -13.12 5.91 1.88
CA PHE A 267 -14.15 4.89 2.03
C PHE A 267 -13.87 3.67 1.17
N MET A 268 -14.23 2.50 1.67
CA MET A 268 -14.07 1.25 0.95
C MET A 268 -14.86 1.24 -0.36
N THR A 269 -14.18 0.87 -1.43
CA THR A 269 -14.83 0.32 -2.63
C THR A 269 -14.54 -1.16 -2.69
N TYR A 270 -15.58 -1.97 -2.91
CA TYR A 270 -15.47 -3.42 -2.93
C TYR A 270 -15.73 -3.97 -4.33
N SER A 271 -15.12 -5.08 -4.70
CA SER A 271 -15.31 -5.65 -6.01
C SER A 271 -16.02 -7.00 -5.95
N PHE A 272 -16.81 -7.28 -6.98
CA PHE A 272 -17.45 -8.59 -7.16
C PHE A 272 -16.42 -9.72 -7.25
N VAL A 273 -15.29 -9.47 -7.94
CA VAL A 273 -14.19 -10.44 -8.06
C VAL A 273 -13.64 -10.81 -6.69
N HIS A 274 -13.40 -9.79 -5.85
CA HIS A 274 -12.86 -10.06 -4.52
C HIS A 274 -13.88 -10.74 -3.59
N LYS A 275 -15.16 -10.39 -3.75
CA LYS A 275 -16.25 -11.08 -3.04
C LYS A 275 -16.25 -12.58 -3.35
N ALA A 276 -16.11 -12.97 -4.61
CA ALA A 276 -16.04 -14.37 -5.01
C ALA A 276 -14.80 -15.08 -4.44
N ILE A 277 -13.63 -14.43 -4.50
CA ILE A 277 -12.39 -14.98 -3.93
C ILE A 277 -12.55 -15.17 -2.41
N ASN A 278 -13.07 -14.19 -1.67
CA ASN A 278 -13.23 -14.28 -0.22
C ASN A 278 -14.16 -15.42 0.19
N ALA A 279 -15.26 -15.63 -0.55
CA ALA A 279 -16.20 -16.71 -0.26
C ALA A 279 -15.56 -18.10 -0.34
N GLU A 280 -14.60 -18.30 -1.24
CA GLU A 280 -13.94 -19.59 -1.45
C GLU A 280 -12.64 -19.73 -0.67
N ALA A 281 -11.82 -18.66 -0.62
CA ALA A 281 -10.50 -18.68 0.01
C ALA A 281 -10.55 -18.45 1.54
N PHE A 282 -11.56 -17.72 2.01
CA PHE A 282 -11.72 -17.33 3.42
C PHE A 282 -13.17 -17.53 3.91
N PRO A 283 -13.72 -18.76 3.89
CA PRO A 283 -15.15 -19.00 4.15
C PRO A 283 -15.58 -18.60 5.57
N GLY A 284 -14.65 -18.51 6.53
CA GLY A 284 -14.92 -18.06 7.89
C GLY A 284 -14.65 -16.56 8.13
N ALA A 285 -14.28 -15.79 7.10
CA ALA A 285 -13.97 -14.38 7.27
C ALA A 285 -15.22 -13.52 7.45
N VAL A 286 -15.05 -12.38 8.12
CA VAL A 286 -16.10 -11.38 8.27
C VAL A 286 -16.59 -10.89 6.91
N GLN A 287 -17.91 -10.76 6.78
CA GLN A 287 -18.51 -10.22 5.56
C GLN A 287 -18.39 -8.70 5.55
N ILE A 288 -17.64 -8.17 4.58
CA ILE A 288 -17.45 -6.72 4.41
C ILE A 288 -18.37 -6.11 3.35
N TYR A 289 -19.12 -6.94 2.61
CA TYR A 289 -20.17 -6.50 1.71
C TYR A 289 -21.50 -6.53 2.42
N ASP A 290 -22.16 -5.39 2.52
CA ASP A 290 -23.49 -5.23 3.07
C ASP A 290 -24.42 -4.66 1.98
N LYS A 291 -25.47 -5.39 1.62
CA LYS A 291 -26.44 -4.99 0.58
C LYS A 291 -27.29 -3.77 0.97
N ASP A 292 -27.47 -3.57 2.28
CA ASP A 292 -28.29 -2.45 2.79
C ASP A 292 -27.46 -1.16 2.86
N LEU A 293 -26.16 -1.27 3.09
CA LEU A 293 -25.23 -0.13 3.13
C LEU A 293 -24.55 0.16 1.79
N MET A 294 -24.47 -0.81 0.88
CA MET A 294 -23.70 -0.68 -0.37
C MET A 294 -24.59 -0.75 -1.62
N THR A 295 -24.10 -0.10 -2.69
CA THR A 295 -24.73 -0.09 -4.00
C THR A 295 -23.71 -0.30 -5.11
N GLY A 296 -24.18 -0.75 -6.29
CA GLY A 296 -23.33 -0.93 -7.46
C GLY A 296 -22.84 0.42 -8.03
N ARG A 297 -21.53 0.50 -8.33
CA ARG A 297 -20.89 1.67 -8.95
C ARG A 297 -20.53 1.45 -10.44
N GLY A 298 -20.97 0.35 -10.99
CA GLY A 298 -20.57 -0.10 -12.34
C GLY A 298 -19.25 -0.89 -12.33
N ARG A 299 -18.98 -1.58 -13.45
CA ARG A 299 -17.77 -2.40 -13.67
C ARG A 299 -17.49 -3.43 -12.55
N GLY A 300 -18.55 -3.98 -11.96
CA GLY A 300 -18.42 -4.98 -10.88
C GLY A 300 -17.90 -4.43 -9.55
N LYS A 301 -18.01 -3.11 -9.33
CA LYS A 301 -17.62 -2.46 -8.07
C LYS A 301 -18.84 -2.01 -7.28
N TYR A 302 -18.70 -2.03 -5.96
CA TYR A 302 -19.65 -1.52 -4.99
C TYR A 302 -19.03 -0.39 -4.18
N CYS A 303 -19.84 0.57 -3.75
CA CYS A 303 -19.49 1.61 -2.79
C CYS A 303 -20.63 1.78 -1.79
N TYR A 304 -20.37 2.47 -0.69
CA TYR A 304 -21.42 2.82 0.25
C TYR A 304 -22.48 3.71 -0.41
N ARG A 305 -23.74 3.52 -0.02
CA ARG A 305 -24.84 4.41 -0.37
C ARG A 305 -24.57 5.80 0.22
N ILE A 306 -25.13 6.83 -0.40
CA ILE A 306 -24.88 8.22 -0.04
C ILE A 306 -25.23 8.47 1.43
N GLU A 307 -26.35 7.94 1.91
CA GLU A 307 -26.81 8.08 3.29
C GLU A 307 -25.80 7.51 4.28
N ALA A 308 -25.39 6.25 4.09
CA ALA A 308 -24.41 5.60 4.97
C ALA A 308 -23.04 6.29 4.94
N ARG A 309 -22.61 6.74 3.75
CA ARG A 309 -21.37 7.48 3.61
C ARG A 309 -21.42 8.84 4.33
N ASN A 310 -22.50 9.60 4.14
CA ASN A 310 -22.66 10.91 4.78
C ASN A 310 -22.72 10.79 6.30
N GLU A 311 -23.46 9.80 6.82
CA GLU A 311 -23.51 9.52 8.26
C GLU A 311 -22.10 9.25 8.81
N ALA A 312 -21.34 8.39 8.13
CA ALA A 312 -19.99 8.06 8.55
C ALA A 312 -19.01 9.23 8.40
N GLU A 313 -19.13 10.04 7.36
CA GLU A 313 -18.30 11.24 7.18
C GLU A 313 -18.57 12.28 8.28
N ILE A 314 -19.83 12.55 8.60
CA ILE A 314 -20.20 13.48 9.69
C ILE A 314 -19.63 12.98 11.02
N PHE A 315 -19.84 11.71 11.35
CA PHE A 315 -19.33 11.10 12.56
C PHE A 315 -17.80 11.22 12.67
N LEU A 316 -17.08 10.82 11.62
CA LEU A 316 -15.61 10.84 11.63
C LEU A 316 -15.05 12.26 11.74
N ARG A 317 -15.68 13.26 11.09
CA ARG A 317 -15.27 14.65 11.22
C ARG A 317 -15.44 15.14 12.65
N GLN A 318 -16.57 14.85 13.30
CA GLN A 318 -16.84 15.25 14.67
C GLN A 318 -15.84 14.62 15.65
N GLU A 319 -15.59 13.31 15.54
CA GLU A 319 -14.63 12.61 16.40
C GLU A 319 -13.20 13.14 16.20
N LEU A 320 -12.77 13.32 14.95
CA LEU A 320 -11.43 13.83 14.65
C LEU A 320 -11.26 15.30 15.10
N GLU A 321 -12.26 16.14 14.94
CA GLU A 321 -12.21 17.52 15.40
C GLU A 321 -12.14 17.59 16.93
N HIS A 322 -12.89 16.73 17.61
CA HIS A 322 -12.89 16.67 19.09
C HIS A 322 -11.57 16.16 19.66
N GLN A 323 -10.99 15.09 19.09
CA GLN A 323 -9.83 14.39 19.66
C GLN A 323 -8.48 14.82 19.04
N LEU A 324 -8.47 15.18 17.76
CA LEU A 324 -7.28 15.48 16.95
C LEU A 324 -7.42 16.79 16.16
N GLY A 325 -8.13 17.78 16.71
CA GLY A 325 -8.47 19.04 16.04
C GLY A 325 -7.27 19.85 15.52
N ASN A 326 -6.05 19.55 15.98
CA ASN A 326 -4.82 20.13 15.47
C ASN A 326 -4.37 19.53 14.12
N MET A 327 -4.87 18.36 13.75
CA MET A 327 -4.52 17.70 12.49
C MET A 327 -5.52 18.06 11.38
N ARG A 328 -5.01 18.54 10.27
CA ARG A 328 -5.85 18.92 9.12
C ARG A 328 -6.27 17.69 8.30
N ILE A 329 -7.59 17.55 8.09
CA ILE A 329 -8.12 16.59 7.11
C ILE A 329 -7.85 17.15 5.71
N LEU A 330 -7.04 16.43 4.92
CA LEU A 330 -6.67 16.84 3.56
C LEU A 330 -7.82 16.60 2.58
N TYR A 331 -8.42 15.39 2.64
CA TYR A 331 -9.60 15.02 1.85
C TYR A 331 -10.33 13.81 2.46
N ILE A 332 -11.60 13.65 2.03
CA ILE A 332 -12.43 12.47 2.26
C ILE A 332 -12.95 11.98 0.89
N SER A 333 -12.72 10.72 0.53
CA SER A 333 -13.07 10.19 -0.81
C SER A 333 -13.72 8.80 -0.77
#